data_88d6c07aa2043e2b8c6192aad2be4e94
#
_entry.id   88d6c07aa2043e2b8c6192aad2be4e94
#
_cell.length_a   1.000
_cell.length_b   1.000
_cell.length_c   1.000
_cell.angle_alpha   90.00
_cell.angle_beta   90.00
_cell.angle_gamma   90.00
#
_symmetry.space_group_name_H-M   'P 1'
#
loop_
_entity.id
_entity.type
_entity.pdbx_description
1 polymer ?
#
loop_
_entity_poly.entity_id
_entity_poly.type
_entity_poly.pdbx_seq_one_letter_code
_entity_poly.pdbx_strand_id
1 'polypeptide(L)'
;VYLVQTPAQYILNAYLQINPKDHSKAEFKVETSNSFQNQNITLEIPELEFKQTFETNELGQIEETIQINPMLWSPSNPKLYKVYISSKQEKISDLIGFRSIQTNGQKIYLNNNEINFKGIAMHAEPIGIPGPAFSKQHFQQLLGTAKELNTNFVRAAHYPYTRHLAKLADKMGIMLWEEVPVYWNIDWDNPATLEIAKNQISRLVQRDQNRA
;
A
#
# COMPACT_ATOMS: atom_id res chain seq x y z
N VAL A 1 1.85 21.34 -2.61
CA VAL A 1 0.37 21.40 -2.61
C VAL A 1 -0.10 21.29 -4.04
N TYR A 2 -1.07 20.41 -4.32
CA TYR A 2 -1.67 20.28 -5.64
C TYR A 2 -3.19 20.16 -5.49
N LEU A 3 -3.91 20.57 -6.52
CA LEU A 3 -5.36 20.46 -6.60
C LEU A 3 -5.70 19.15 -7.32
N VAL A 4 -6.65 18.38 -6.77
CA VAL A 4 -7.20 17.19 -7.42
C VAL A 4 -8.64 17.50 -7.82
N GLN A 5 -8.94 17.32 -9.11
CA GLN A 5 -10.29 17.39 -9.62
C GLN A 5 -10.79 15.96 -9.83
N THR A 6 -11.93 15.64 -9.26
CA THR A 6 -12.63 14.37 -9.43
C THR A 6 -13.98 14.57 -10.10
N PRO A 7 -14.53 13.57 -10.79
CA PRO A 7 -15.94 13.59 -11.17
C PRO A 7 -16.83 13.60 -9.92
N ALA A 8 -18.13 13.87 -10.08
CA ALA A 8 -19.09 13.86 -8.98
C ALA A 8 -19.17 12.46 -8.31
N GLN A 9 -19.00 11.42 -9.12
CA GLN A 9 -18.93 10.01 -8.70
C GLN A 9 -17.53 9.49 -8.99
N TYR A 10 -16.77 9.17 -7.94
CA TYR A 10 -15.41 8.67 -8.07
C TYR A 10 -15.13 7.53 -7.08
N ILE A 11 -14.11 6.77 -7.37
CA ILE A 11 -13.61 5.71 -6.49
C ILE A 11 -12.83 6.38 -5.35
N LEU A 12 -13.41 6.33 -4.14
CA LEU A 12 -12.82 6.91 -2.94
C LEU A 12 -11.65 6.06 -2.45
N ASN A 13 -11.83 4.74 -2.44
CA ASN A 13 -10.85 3.77 -1.98
C ASN A 13 -10.97 2.46 -2.76
N ALA A 14 -9.84 1.78 -2.95
CA ALA A 14 -9.81 0.44 -3.52
C ALA A 14 -8.71 -0.40 -2.86
N TYR A 15 -9.04 -1.64 -2.53
CA TYR A 15 -8.15 -2.63 -1.97
C TYR A 15 -8.14 -3.87 -2.86
N LEU A 16 -6.95 -4.36 -3.16
CA LEU A 16 -6.77 -5.61 -3.90
C LEU A 16 -5.50 -6.30 -3.40
N GLN A 17 -5.66 -7.38 -2.66
CA GLN A 17 -4.54 -8.20 -2.20
C GLN A 17 -4.91 -9.68 -2.15
N ILE A 18 -3.88 -10.52 -2.22
CA ILE A 18 -4.04 -11.98 -2.17
C ILE A 18 -4.59 -12.41 -0.81
N ASN A 19 -5.45 -13.42 -0.81
CA ASN A 19 -5.91 -14.03 0.44
C ASN A 19 -4.73 -14.77 1.10
N PRO A 20 -4.41 -14.48 2.37
CA PRO A 20 -3.24 -15.07 3.02
C PRO A 20 -3.33 -16.58 3.26
N LYS A 21 -4.53 -17.16 3.21
CA LYS A 21 -4.76 -18.60 3.40
C LYS A 21 -4.86 -19.37 2.08
N ASP A 22 -5.18 -18.67 0.99
CA ASP A 22 -5.40 -19.27 -0.32
C ASP A 22 -4.89 -18.31 -1.41
N HIS A 23 -3.67 -18.50 -1.86
CA HIS A 23 -3.01 -17.63 -2.83
C HIS A 23 -3.60 -17.68 -4.25
N SER A 24 -4.56 -18.58 -4.51
CA SER A 24 -5.36 -18.56 -5.74
C SER A 24 -6.52 -17.58 -5.70
N LYS A 25 -6.74 -16.92 -4.57
CA LYS A 25 -7.80 -15.95 -4.35
C LYS A 25 -7.24 -14.60 -3.95
N ALA A 26 -7.91 -13.53 -4.39
CA ALA A 26 -7.66 -12.18 -3.91
C ALA A 26 -8.95 -11.53 -3.42
N GLU A 27 -8.82 -10.69 -2.41
CA GLU A 27 -9.91 -9.86 -1.90
C GLU A 27 -9.90 -8.54 -2.65
N PHE A 28 -11.02 -8.21 -3.25
CA PHE A 28 -11.25 -6.96 -3.96
C PHE A 28 -12.33 -6.16 -3.24
N LYS A 29 -11.96 -4.97 -2.77
CA LYS A 29 -12.87 -4.05 -2.11
C LYS A 29 -12.80 -2.69 -2.77
N VAL A 30 -13.95 -2.07 -2.96
CA VAL A 30 -14.07 -0.71 -3.47
C VAL A 30 -15.07 0.06 -2.62
N GLU A 31 -14.78 1.32 -2.41
CA GLU A 31 -15.67 2.29 -1.83
C GLU A 31 -15.79 3.48 -2.78
N THR A 32 -17.00 3.89 -3.10
CA THR A 32 -17.27 5.05 -3.95
C THR A 32 -17.65 6.27 -3.12
N SER A 33 -17.40 7.45 -3.66
CA SER A 33 -17.86 8.70 -3.05
C SER A 33 -19.39 8.76 -3.00
N ASN A 34 -19.94 9.37 -1.94
CA ASN A 34 -21.37 9.63 -1.77
C ASN A 34 -22.29 8.40 -1.86
N SER A 35 -21.77 7.20 -1.52
CA SER A 35 -22.54 5.93 -1.47
C SER A 35 -23.37 5.68 -2.74
N PHE A 36 -22.80 5.86 -3.91
CA PHE A 36 -23.47 5.60 -5.17
C PHE A 36 -23.77 4.12 -5.37
N GLN A 37 -25.07 3.80 -5.33
CA GLN A 37 -25.61 2.45 -5.52
C GLN A 37 -25.58 2.04 -7.00
N ASN A 38 -25.57 0.73 -7.24
CA ASN A 38 -25.75 0.12 -8.56
C ASN A 38 -24.77 0.68 -9.61
N GLN A 39 -23.52 0.97 -9.19
CA GLN A 39 -22.47 1.39 -10.10
C GLN A 39 -21.67 0.19 -10.57
N ASN A 40 -21.48 0.10 -11.87
CA ASN A 40 -20.59 -0.90 -12.45
C ASN A 40 -19.14 -0.45 -12.33
N ILE A 41 -18.35 -1.23 -11.61
CA ILE A 41 -16.90 -1.06 -11.45
C ILE A 41 -16.21 -2.23 -12.12
N THR A 42 -15.33 -1.96 -13.07
CA THR A 42 -14.57 -2.99 -13.77
C THR A 42 -13.16 -3.04 -13.19
N LEU A 43 -12.75 -4.22 -12.72
CA LEU A 43 -11.37 -4.56 -12.38
C LEU A 43 -10.73 -5.27 -13.57
N GLU A 44 -9.53 -4.80 -13.97
CA GLU A 44 -8.75 -5.38 -15.07
C GLU A 44 -7.29 -5.53 -14.65
N ILE A 45 -6.73 -6.73 -14.84
CA ILE A 45 -5.32 -7.07 -14.61
C ILE A 45 -4.82 -7.73 -15.90
N PRO A 46 -4.32 -6.95 -16.89
CA PRO A 46 -4.04 -7.47 -18.23
C PRO A 46 -3.06 -8.64 -18.26
N GLU A 47 -2.01 -8.60 -17.44
CA GLU A 47 -1.00 -9.66 -17.40
C GLU A 47 -1.52 -11.00 -16.85
N LEU A 48 -2.67 -10.99 -16.17
CA LEU A 48 -3.35 -12.19 -15.68
C LEU A 48 -4.56 -12.55 -16.54
N GLU A 49 -4.77 -11.86 -17.66
CA GLU A 49 -5.96 -12.00 -18.53
C GLU A 49 -7.29 -11.88 -17.74
N PHE A 50 -7.23 -11.16 -16.62
CA PHE A 50 -8.38 -10.98 -15.74
C PHE A 50 -9.10 -9.68 -16.05
N LYS A 51 -10.41 -9.80 -16.30
CA LYS A 51 -11.31 -8.64 -16.42
C LYS A 51 -12.71 -9.03 -15.97
N GLN A 52 -13.21 -8.34 -14.96
CA GLN A 52 -14.54 -8.58 -14.43
C GLN A 52 -15.20 -7.28 -13.97
N THR A 53 -16.51 -7.20 -14.13
CA THR A 53 -17.33 -6.08 -13.69
C THR A 53 -18.18 -6.50 -12.50
N PHE A 54 -18.21 -5.65 -11.49
CA PHE A 54 -18.96 -5.81 -10.24
C PHE A 54 -19.92 -4.64 -10.07
N GLU A 55 -21.01 -4.85 -9.39
CA GLU A 55 -21.98 -3.82 -9.05
C GLU A 55 -21.85 -3.41 -7.58
N THR A 56 -21.86 -2.12 -7.29
CA THR A 56 -21.82 -1.64 -5.91
C THR A 56 -23.16 -1.89 -5.20
N ASN A 57 -23.05 -2.23 -3.91
CA ASN A 57 -24.24 -2.38 -3.05
C ASN A 57 -24.90 -1.03 -2.71
N GLU A 58 -25.92 -1.05 -1.85
CA GLU A 58 -26.67 0.14 -1.41
C GLU A 58 -25.81 1.19 -0.70
N LEU A 59 -24.64 0.82 -0.18
CA LEU A 59 -23.67 1.71 0.45
C LEU A 59 -22.61 2.22 -0.52
N GLY A 60 -22.69 1.88 -1.81
CA GLY A 60 -21.67 2.24 -2.80
C GLY A 60 -20.39 1.44 -2.67
N GLN A 61 -20.46 0.21 -2.14
CA GLN A 61 -19.29 -0.63 -1.83
C GLN A 61 -19.32 -1.93 -2.62
N ILE A 62 -18.13 -2.47 -2.86
CA ILE A 62 -17.90 -3.82 -3.38
C ILE A 62 -17.01 -4.53 -2.37
N GLU A 63 -17.38 -5.76 -2.00
CA GLU A 63 -16.55 -6.71 -1.25
C GLU A 63 -16.65 -8.07 -1.91
N GLU A 64 -15.61 -8.45 -2.67
CA GLU A 64 -15.64 -9.66 -3.48
C GLU A 64 -14.33 -10.46 -3.34
N THR A 65 -14.44 -11.76 -3.51
CA THR A 65 -13.30 -12.67 -3.64
C THR A 65 -13.19 -13.11 -5.08
N ILE A 66 -12.05 -12.82 -5.71
CA ILE A 66 -11.79 -13.18 -7.10
C ILE A 66 -10.74 -14.29 -7.20
N GLN A 67 -10.82 -15.07 -8.27
CA GLN A 67 -9.84 -16.12 -8.59
C GLN A 67 -8.75 -15.52 -9.50
N ILE A 68 -7.52 -15.51 -9.02
CA ILE A 68 -6.33 -15.10 -9.80
C ILE A 68 -5.14 -15.97 -9.37
N ASN A 69 -4.17 -16.10 -10.25
CA ASN A 69 -2.96 -16.88 -9.95
C ASN A 69 -1.70 -16.05 -10.29
N PRO A 70 -1.41 -15.01 -9.49
CA PRO A 70 -0.25 -14.16 -9.74
C PRO A 70 1.04 -14.81 -9.26
N MET A 71 2.15 -14.47 -9.92
CA MET A 71 3.47 -14.62 -9.31
C MET A 71 3.57 -13.68 -8.12
N LEU A 72 3.84 -14.25 -6.94
CA LEU A 72 3.86 -13.47 -5.71
C LEU A 72 5.09 -12.58 -5.62
N TRP A 73 4.90 -11.38 -5.13
CA TRP A 73 5.96 -10.42 -4.86
C TRP A 73 6.83 -10.89 -3.69
N SER A 74 8.14 -10.69 -3.82
CA SER A 74 9.11 -10.85 -2.73
C SER A 74 10.29 -9.91 -2.92
N PRO A 75 11.14 -9.68 -1.90
CA PRO A 75 12.34 -8.87 -2.03
C PRO A 75 13.31 -9.34 -3.12
N SER A 76 13.37 -10.66 -3.38
CA SER A 76 14.19 -11.26 -4.44
C SER A 76 13.50 -11.28 -5.81
N ASN A 77 12.18 -11.14 -5.84
CA ASN A 77 11.37 -11.09 -7.06
C ASN A 77 10.24 -10.06 -6.91
N PRO A 78 10.53 -8.76 -7.06
CA PRO A 78 9.57 -7.68 -6.81
C PRO A 78 8.59 -7.51 -7.98
N LYS A 79 7.86 -8.58 -8.33
CA LYS A 79 6.89 -8.59 -9.41
C LYS A 79 5.70 -7.70 -9.08
N LEU A 80 5.41 -6.75 -9.94
CA LEU A 80 4.27 -5.86 -9.87
C LEU A 80 3.38 -6.04 -11.09
N TYR A 81 2.08 -6.01 -10.86
CA TYR A 81 1.05 -6.08 -11.90
C TYR A 81 0.40 -4.72 -12.09
N LYS A 82 0.20 -4.33 -13.34
CA LYS A 82 -0.61 -3.16 -13.66
C LYS A 82 -2.08 -3.51 -13.45
N VAL A 83 -2.72 -2.79 -12.55
CA VAL A 83 -4.14 -2.95 -12.22
C VAL A 83 -4.89 -1.70 -12.67
N TYR A 84 -6.03 -1.89 -13.29
CA TYR A 84 -6.97 -0.84 -13.64
C TYR A 84 -8.29 -1.07 -12.92
N ILE A 85 -8.84 -0.03 -12.35
CA ILE A 85 -10.18 -0.01 -11.76
C ILE A 85 -10.92 1.15 -12.43
N SER A 86 -12.04 0.86 -13.05
CA SER A 86 -12.76 1.85 -13.83
C SER A 86 -14.26 1.83 -13.56
N SER A 87 -14.83 3.02 -13.49
CA SER A 87 -16.26 3.30 -13.53
C SER A 87 -16.63 3.88 -14.90
N LYS A 88 -17.88 4.28 -15.06
CA LYS A 88 -18.33 5.03 -16.24
C LYS A 88 -17.63 6.40 -16.35
N GLN A 89 -17.21 6.99 -15.23
CA GLN A 89 -16.74 8.39 -15.17
C GLN A 89 -15.23 8.51 -15.00
N GLU A 90 -14.54 7.46 -14.52
CA GLU A 90 -13.09 7.51 -14.31
C GLU A 90 -12.43 6.15 -14.51
N LYS A 91 -11.13 6.18 -14.75
CA LYS A 91 -10.25 5.02 -14.75
C LYS A 91 -9.00 5.35 -13.94
N ILE A 92 -8.84 4.65 -12.82
CA ILE A 92 -7.63 4.73 -12.00
C ILE A 92 -6.72 3.55 -12.30
N SER A 93 -5.43 3.69 -12.00
CA SER A 93 -4.48 2.58 -12.14
C SER A 93 -3.41 2.61 -11.08
N ASP A 94 -2.96 1.42 -10.67
CA ASP A 94 -1.83 1.26 -9.78
C ASP A 94 -0.95 0.09 -10.22
N LEU A 95 0.25 -0.02 -9.61
CA LEU A 95 1.11 -1.19 -9.69
C LEU A 95 1.03 -1.90 -8.34
N ILE A 96 0.58 -3.14 -8.34
CA ILE A 96 0.34 -3.93 -7.12
C ILE A 96 1.23 -5.18 -7.14
N GLY A 97 1.94 -5.40 -6.05
CA GLY A 97 2.64 -6.65 -5.76
C GLY A 97 1.77 -7.53 -4.87
N PHE A 98 1.38 -8.69 -5.36
CA PHE A 98 0.57 -9.63 -4.59
C PHE A 98 1.46 -10.40 -3.62
N ARG A 99 1.16 -10.31 -2.33
CA ARG A 99 1.90 -11.03 -1.28
C ARG A 99 1.00 -11.33 -0.10
N SER A 100 1.36 -12.34 0.67
CA SER A 100 0.81 -12.56 2.01
C SER A 100 1.88 -12.41 3.07
N ILE A 101 1.55 -11.78 4.19
CA ILE A 101 2.41 -11.70 5.37
C ILE A 101 1.64 -12.23 6.57
N GLN A 102 2.27 -13.11 7.34
CA GLN A 102 1.65 -13.79 8.48
C GLN A 102 2.66 -13.97 9.60
N THR A 103 2.17 -14.12 10.82
CA THR A 103 2.97 -14.47 11.99
C THR A 103 2.54 -15.84 12.51
N ASN A 104 3.51 -16.62 12.95
CA ASN A 104 3.28 -17.86 13.68
C ASN A 104 4.30 -17.94 14.84
N GLY A 105 3.81 -17.76 16.06
CA GLY A 105 4.66 -17.58 17.22
C GLY A 105 5.56 -16.36 17.07
N GLN A 106 6.87 -16.59 17.13
CA GLN A 106 7.89 -15.52 17.01
C GLN A 106 8.42 -15.34 15.59
N LYS A 107 7.84 -16.02 14.61
CA LYS A 107 8.31 -16.01 13.22
C LYS A 107 7.37 -15.24 12.32
N ILE A 108 7.94 -14.62 11.32
CA ILE A 108 7.20 -13.92 10.26
C ILE A 108 7.38 -14.70 8.96
N TYR A 109 6.28 -14.83 8.22
CA TYR A 109 6.23 -15.55 6.95
C TYR A 109 5.77 -14.62 5.85
N LEU A 110 6.52 -14.58 4.77
CA LEU A 110 6.15 -13.95 3.51
C LEU A 110 5.82 -15.05 2.50
N ASN A 111 4.59 -15.06 1.98
CA ASN A 111 4.14 -16.07 1.02
C ASN A 111 4.34 -17.52 1.53
N ASN A 112 4.01 -17.75 2.81
CA ASN A 112 4.20 -19.01 3.53
C ASN A 112 5.66 -19.45 3.76
N ASN A 113 6.65 -18.64 3.39
CA ASN A 113 8.06 -18.89 3.67
C ASN A 113 8.55 -17.99 4.80
N GLU A 114 9.29 -18.55 5.75
CA GLU A 114 9.90 -17.78 6.83
C GLU A 114 10.84 -16.71 6.23
N ILE A 115 10.68 -15.47 6.65
CA ILE A 115 11.53 -14.36 6.20
C ILE A 115 12.37 -13.81 7.35
N ASN A 116 13.67 -13.61 7.06
CA ASN A 116 14.59 -12.90 7.94
C ASN A 116 14.75 -11.47 7.42
N PHE A 117 14.41 -10.48 8.25
CA PHE A 117 14.60 -9.08 7.92
C PHE A 117 16.06 -8.67 8.13
N LYS A 118 16.69 -8.22 7.04
CA LYS A 118 17.98 -7.53 7.07
C LYS A 118 17.71 -6.07 6.75
N GLY A 119 17.71 -5.21 7.76
CA GLY A 119 17.19 -3.87 7.59
C GLY A 119 17.99 -2.79 8.29
N ILE A 120 17.68 -1.57 7.90
CA ILE A 120 18.16 -0.34 8.52
C ILE A 120 16.97 0.56 8.87
N ALA A 121 17.16 1.43 9.87
CA ALA A 121 16.28 2.57 10.07
C ALA A 121 16.81 3.75 9.25
N MET A 122 15.90 4.55 8.69
CA MET A 122 16.28 5.77 8.00
C MET A 122 15.30 6.91 8.35
N HIS A 123 15.83 8.13 8.27
CA HIS A 123 15.02 9.34 8.26
C HIS A 123 14.80 9.85 6.83
N ALA A 124 13.79 10.68 6.64
CA ALA A 124 13.53 11.32 5.33
C ALA A 124 14.54 12.45 5.06
N GLU A 125 15.83 12.14 5.11
CA GLU A 125 16.92 13.09 4.97
C GLU A 125 17.88 12.63 3.87
N PRO A 126 17.73 13.17 2.63
CA PRO A 126 18.58 12.76 1.52
C PRO A 126 20.02 13.26 1.73
N ILE A 127 20.99 12.43 1.36
CA ILE A 127 22.41 12.73 1.55
C ILE A 127 22.82 13.92 0.67
N GLY A 128 23.46 14.91 1.29
CA GLY A 128 23.98 16.11 0.58
C GLY A 128 22.94 17.10 0.11
N ILE A 129 21.66 16.93 0.48
CA ILE A 129 20.57 17.83 0.14
C ILE A 129 19.95 18.34 1.45
N PRO A 130 19.89 19.66 1.67
CA PRO A 130 19.30 20.21 2.88
C PRO A 130 17.76 20.03 2.88
N GLY A 131 17.22 19.61 4.02
CA GLY A 131 15.79 19.43 4.25
C GLY A 131 15.25 18.02 3.99
N PRO A 132 13.95 17.81 4.24
CA PRO A 132 13.35 16.49 4.18
C PRO A 132 13.18 15.99 2.75
N ALA A 133 13.27 14.67 2.58
CA ALA A 133 12.97 14.00 1.31
C ALA A 133 11.50 14.15 0.95
N PHE A 134 11.20 14.63 -0.26
CA PHE A 134 9.84 14.79 -0.78
C PHE A 134 9.68 14.32 -2.22
N SER A 135 10.78 14.22 -2.98
CA SER A 135 10.75 13.82 -4.38
C SER A 135 11.06 12.33 -4.57
N LYS A 136 10.65 11.80 -5.71
CA LYS A 136 10.98 10.43 -6.09
C LYS A 136 12.49 10.19 -6.13
N GLN A 137 13.28 11.18 -6.59
CA GLN A 137 14.75 11.09 -6.66
C GLN A 137 15.38 10.99 -5.28
N HIS A 138 14.89 11.75 -4.27
CA HIS A 138 15.35 11.65 -2.90
C HIS A 138 15.16 10.24 -2.34
N PHE A 139 14.00 9.64 -2.57
CA PHE A 139 13.74 8.27 -2.12
C PHE A 139 14.50 7.23 -2.92
N GLN A 140 14.79 7.47 -4.21
CA GLN A 140 15.68 6.61 -4.99
C GLN A 140 17.09 6.57 -4.40
N GLN A 141 17.62 7.72 -3.95
CA GLN A 141 18.90 7.78 -3.29
C GLN A 141 18.87 7.00 -1.95
N LEU A 142 17.90 7.28 -1.09
CA LEU A 142 17.79 6.64 0.22
C LEU A 142 17.62 5.11 0.12
N LEU A 143 16.68 4.65 -0.71
CA LEU A 143 16.47 3.22 -0.90
C LEU A 143 17.59 2.56 -1.70
N GLY A 144 18.25 3.31 -2.59
CA GLY A 144 19.46 2.86 -3.29
C GLY A 144 20.57 2.50 -2.31
N THR A 145 20.86 3.38 -1.35
CA THR A 145 21.83 3.11 -0.26
C THR A 145 21.42 1.87 0.56
N ALA A 146 20.13 1.72 0.87
CA ALA A 146 19.67 0.51 1.56
C ALA A 146 19.92 -0.76 0.72
N LYS A 147 19.71 -0.72 -0.60
CA LYS A 147 20.02 -1.86 -1.49
C LYS A 147 21.52 -2.16 -1.59
N GLU A 148 22.38 -1.14 -1.62
CA GLU A 148 23.84 -1.31 -1.59
C GLU A 148 24.32 -2.02 -0.32
N LEU A 149 23.63 -1.81 0.81
CA LEU A 149 23.82 -2.53 2.06
C LEU A 149 23.20 -3.93 2.09
N ASN A 150 22.65 -4.40 0.95
CA ASN A 150 22.01 -5.70 0.81
C ASN A 150 20.82 -5.91 1.78
N THR A 151 20.06 -4.85 2.04
CA THR A 151 18.85 -4.93 2.88
C THR A 151 17.63 -5.40 2.09
N ASN A 152 16.70 -6.07 2.77
CA ASN A 152 15.37 -6.40 2.27
C ASN A 152 14.26 -5.67 3.04
N PHE A 153 14.63 -4.84 4.01
CA PHE A 153 13.72 -4.19 4.92
C PHE A 153 14.23 -2.81 5.33
N VAL A 154 13.34 -1.84 5.45
CA VAL A 154 13.66 -0.48 5.93
C VAL A 154 12.59 -0.03 6.93
N ARG A 155 13.03 0.44 8.08
CA ARG A 155 12.20 1.17 9.02
C ARG A 155 12.19 2.65 8.65
N ALA A 156 11.06 3.13 8.14
CA ALA A 156 10.83 4.53 7.79
C ALA A 156 10.44 5.32 9.05
N ALA A 157 11.45 5.68 9.84
CA ALA A 157 11.29 6.31 11.14
C ALA A 157 11.10 7.83 11.01
N HIS A 158 10.33 8.49 11.84
CA HIS A 158 9.37 8.06 12.87
C HIS A 158 8.00 8.66 12.57
N TYR A 159 7.69 8.93 11.30
CA TYR A 159 6.53 9.67 10.80
C TYR A 159 6.12 9.16 9.41
N PRO A 160 4.89 9.44 8.96
CA PRO A 160 4.46 9.01 7.64
C PRO A 160 5.29 9.65 6.53
N TYR A 161 5.88 8.82 5.68
CA TYR A 161 6.54 9.27 4.47
C TYR A 161 5.53 9.52 3.34
N THR A 162 6.01 10.10 2.25
CA THR A 162 5.16 10.29 1.07
C THR A 162 4.91 8.95 0.38
N ARG A 163 3.79 8.83 -0.37
CA ARG A 163 3.49 7.64 -1.18
C ARG A 163 4.59 7.25 -2.18
N HIS A 164 5.52 8.16 -2.48
CA HIS A 164 6.65 7.86 -3.38
C HIS A 164 7.59 6.83 -2.78
N LEU A 165 7.82 6.86 -1.46
CA LEU A 165 8.66 5.86 -0.78
C LEU A 165 8.07 4.47 -0.95
N ALA A 166 6.81 4.25 -0.55
CA ALA A 166 6.15 2.95 -0.56
C ALA A 166 6.08 2.36 -1.99
N LYS A 167 5.67 3.18 -2.99
CA LYS A 167 5.67 2.75 -4.40
C LYS A 167 7.05 2.43 -4.97
N LEU A 168 8.08 3.05 -4.47
CA LEU A 168 9.45 2.76 -4.89
C LEU A 168 9.99 1.52 -4.20
N ALA A 169 9.69 1.34 -2.92
CA ALA A 169 10.03 0.14 -2.15
C ALA A 169 9.44 -1.13 -2.80
N ASP A 170 8.16 -1.09 -3.22
CA ASP A 170 7.53 -2.17 -4.01
C ASP A 170 8.39 -2.57 -5.22
N LYS A 171 8.87 -1.57 -6.00
CA LYS A 171 9.67 -1.79 -7.21
C LYS A 171 11.07 -2.31 -6.93
N MET A 172 11.64 -1.91 -5.80
CA MET A 172 13.02 -2.24 -5.44
C MET A 172 13.13 -3.52 -4.60
N GLY A 173 12.02 -4.14 -4.23
CA GLY A 173 12.03 -5.33 -3.40
C GLY A 173 12.47 -5.02 -1.97
N ILE A 174 11.94 -3.96 -1.39
CA ILE A 174 12.19 -3.55 -0.01
C ILE A 174 10.89 -3.53 0.75
N MET A 175 10.81 -4.27 1.85
CA MET A 175 9.69 -4.20 2.78
C MET A 175 9.85 -2.98 3.69
N LEU A 176 8.74 -2.34 4.02
CA LEU A 176 8.73 -1.15 4.86
C LEU A 176 8.05 -1.42 6.21
N TRP A 177 8.62 -0.83 7.25
CA TRP A 177 7.95 -0.54 8.50
C TRP A 177 7.66 0.96 8.53
N GLU A 178 6.41 1.32 8.39
CA GLU A 178 5.97 2.72 8.43
C GLU A 178 5.39 3.05 9.81
N GLU A 179 5.55 4.29 10.23
CA GLU A 179 5.19 4.76 11.56
C GLU A 179 4.36 6.04 11.50
N VAL A 180 3.62 6.30 12.58
CA VAL A 180 3.09 7.62 12.90
C VAL A 180 3.87 8.20 14.07
N PRO A 181 3.94 9.54 14.25
CA PRO A 181 4.86 10.18 15.18
C PRO A 181 4.41 10.02 16.63
N VAL A 182 4.44 8.80 17.15
CA VAL A 182 4.20 8.46 18.56
C VAL A 182 5.54 8.22 19.23
N TYR A 183 6.29 9.29 19.53
CA TYR A 183 7.62 9.23 20.13
C TYR A 183 7.91 10.48 20.97
N TRP A 184 8.92 10.40 21.87
CA TRP A 184 9.36 11.42 22.81
C TRP A 184 8.26 11.84 23.81
N ASN A 185 7.97 13.14 23.89
CA ASN A 185 6.95 13.66 24.82
C ASN A 185 5.56 13.55 24.21
N ILE A 186 4.74 12.69 24.80
CA ILE A 186 3.36 12.49 24.40
C ILE A 186 2.48 12.96 25.55
N ASP A 187 1.55 13.84 25.28
CA ASP A 187 0.56 14.29 26.21
C ASP A 187 -0.53 13.21 26.38
N TRP A 188 -0.27 12.26 27.29
CA TRP A 188 -1.17 11.15 27.55
C TRP A 188 -2.47 11.55 28.25
N ASP A 189 -2.49 12.71 28.90
CA ASP A 189 -3.66 13.22 29.62
C ASP A 189 -4.63 13.93 28.68
N ASN A 190 -4.20 14.26 27.46
CA ASN A 190 -5.05 14.87 26.45
C ASN A 190 -5.81 13.79 25.65
N PRO A 191 -7.16 13.71 25.76
CA PRO A 191 -7.94 12.68 25.07
C PRO A 191 -7.85 12.77 23.54
N ALA A 192 -7.52 13.93 22.98
CA ALA A 192 -7.33 14.09 21.53
C ALA A 192 -6.08 13.38 21.01
N THR A 193 -5.07 13.16 21.84
CA THR A 193 -3.79 12.53 21.42
C THR A 193 -4.00 11.14 20.85
N LEU A 194 -4.77 10.29 21.54
CA LEU A 194 -5.07 8.94 21.09
C LEU A 194 -5.87 8.95 19.77
N GLU A 195 -6.87 9.80 19.67
CA GLU A 195 -7.71 9.91 18.47
C GLU A 195 -6.92 10.44 17.27
N ILE A 196 -6.01 11.38 17.47
CA ILE A 196 -5.09 11.85 16.40
C ILE A 196 -4.19 10.72 15.94
N ALA A 197 -3.59 9.95 16.85
CA ALA A 197 -2.72 8.82 16.50
C ALA A 197 -3.49 7.73 15.73
N LYS A 198 -4.69 7.35 16.19
CA LYS A 198 -5.57 6.41 15.48
C LYS A 198 -5.94 6.88 14.08
N ASN A 199 -6.31 8.15 13.95
CA ASN A 199 -6.65 8.72 12.64
C ASN A 199 -5.45 8.74 11.68
N GLN A 200 -4.25 9.05 12.18
CA GLN A 200 -3.04 9.04 11.36
C GLN A 200 -2.70 7.63 10.88
N ILE A 201 -2.70 6.63 11.79
CA ILE A 201 -2.39 5.25 11.39
C ILE A 201 -3.44 4.68 10.43
N SER A 202 -4.72 4.96 10.65
CA SER A 202 -5.80 4.52 9.76
C SER A 202 -5.62 5.08 8.35
N ARG A 203 -5.29 6.37 8.23
CA ARG A 203 -5.02 7.00 6.92
C ARG A 203 -3.76 6.46 6.26
N LEU A 204 -2.71 6.16 7.03
CA LEU A 204 -1.48 5.57 6.53
C LEU A 204 -1.76 4.18 5.96
N VAL A 205 -2.44 3.32 6.72
CA VAL A 205 -2.84 1.97 6.28
C VAL A 205 -3.71 2.06 5.04
N GLN A 206 -4.75 2.90 5.03
CA GLN A 206 -5.65 3.05 3.88
C GLN A 206 -4.91 3.52 2.61
N ARG A 207 -3.92 4.41 2.76
CA ARG A 207 -3.10 4.89 1.64
C ARG A 207 -2.23 3.79 1.02
N ASP A 208 -1.66 2.93 1.87
CA ASP A 208 -0.61 2.00 1.47
C ASP A 208 -1.02 0.52 1.55
N GLN A 209 -2.30 0.22 1.81
CA GLN A 209 -2.84 -1.15 1.93
C GLN A 209 -2.61 -2.05 0.70
N ASN A 210 -2.38 -1.46 -0.47
CA ASN A 210 -2.06 -2.17 -1.71
C ASN A 210 -0.54 -2.29 -1.97
N ARG A 211 0.29 -1.84 -1.02
CA ARG A 211 1.75 -1.96 -1.16
C ARG A 211 2.21 -3.37 -0.80
N ALA A 212 3.32 -3.75 -1.41
CA ALA A 212 3.89 -5.08 -1.22
C ALA A 212 4.76 -5.18 0.05
#